data_9d04993e5d937056c93ac31aacdb7820
#
_entry.id   9d04993e5d937056c93ac31aacdb7820
#
_cell.length_a   1.000
_cell.length_b   1.000
_cell.length_c   1.000
_cell.angle_alpha   90.00
_cell.angle_beta   90.00
_cell.angle_gamma   90.00
#
_symmetry.space_group_name_H-M   'P 1'
#
loop_
_entity.id
_entity.type
_entity.pdbx_description
1 polymer ?
#
loop_
_entity_poly.entity_id
_entity_poly.type
_entity_poly.pdbx_seq_one_letter_code
_entity_poly.pdbx_strand_id
1 'polypeptide(L)'
;MRTRQAFVMGLLLVGAVAPILRAEETARQILDRREALDDTTRKWTDRREHLRMTVRDGRGGERQRELMLYERRLPGGERQTIVFFESPAEVKGTAFLAYTHKGQPAEQWLYLPELKRTRQIAPRSRTESFVGTDLTYQDLDIIQEMAAWSDDDARSSLRGQETVDGVPTYVIELVPQRPDIQYKKIVLWLGRDDLMPRRLEFYGDASEPVKRVQQADLHDVGAIPVARHVEVETPAKGSKTVIESSDAAYDQQLDEALFRTDALERGKP
;
A
#
# COMPACT_ATOMS: atom_id res chain seq x y z
N MET A 1 -42.04 15.42 -80.87
CA MET A 1 -42.13 14.96 -79.46
C MET A 1 -40.74 14.83 -78.93
N ARG A 2 -40.30 15.76 -78.03
CA ARG A 2 -38.97 15.77 -77.39
C ARG A 2 -39.12 15.43 -75.95
N THR A 3 -38.68 14.27 -75.54
CA THR A 3 -38.67 13.76 -74.20
C THR A 3 -37.48 14.39 -73.40
N ARG A 4 -37.76 15.14 -72.35
CA ARG A 4 -36.76 15.67 -71.43
C ARG A 4 -36.47 14.61 -70.35
N GLN A 5 -35.25 14.11 -70.30
CA GLN A 5 -34.72 13.35 -69.17
C GLN A 5 -34.27 14.31 -68.07
N ALA A 6 -34.86 14.13 -66.84
CA ALA A 6 -34.42 14.83 -65.65
C ALA A 6 -33.28 14.01 -64.99
N PHE A 7 -32.17 14.64 -64.80
CA PHE A 7 -31.01 14.10 -64.04
C PHE A 7 -31.18 14.46 -62.57
N VAL A 8 -31.38 13.44 -61.72
CA VAL A 8 -31.41 13.62 -60.26
C VAL A 8 -30.02 13.39 -59.75
N MET A 9 -29.39 14.47 -59.28
CA MET A 9 -28.05 14.43 -58.64
C MET A 9 -28.22 14.17 -57.18
N GLY A 10 -27.94 12.91 -56.73
CA GLY A 10 -27.97 12.51 -55.34
C GLY A 10 -26.73 13.05 -54.63
N LEU A 11 -26.94 13.93 -53.64
CA LEU A 11 -25.90 14.46 -52.75
C LEU A 11 -25.58 13.42 -51.66
N LEU A 12 -24.47 12.69 -51.77
CA LEU A 12 -23.94 11.82 -50.73
C LEU A 12 -23.30 12.70 -49.62
N LEU A 13 -24.01 12.86 -48.50
CA LEU A 13 -23.46 13.41 -47.26
C LEU A 13 -22.57 12.34 -46.61
N VAL A 14 -21.26 12.44 -46.79
CA VAL A 14 -20.28 11.69 -46.01
C VAL A 14 -20.16 12.36 -44.65
N GLY A 15 -20.86 11.80 -43.64
CA GLY A 15 -20.73 12.22 -42.26
C GLY A 15 -19.33 11.83 -41.74
N ALA A 16 -18.44 12.80 -41.55
CA ALA A 16 -17.17 12.60 -40.85
C ALA A 16 -17.46 12.33 -39.38
N VAL A 17 -17.37 11.06 -38.98
CA VAL A 17 -17.33 10.69 -37.55
C VAL A 17 -15.98 11.12 -37.02
N ALA A 18 -15.93 12.27 -36.34
CA ALA A 18 -14.76 12.70 -35.59
C ALA A 18 -14.46 11.65 -34.51
N PRO A 19 -13.22 11.17 -34.37
CA PRO A 19 -12.85 10.29 -33.26
C PRO A 19 -13.10 11.07 -31.95
N ILE A 20 -13.94 10.53 -31.09
CA ILE A 20 -14.07 11.01 -29.71
C ILE A 20 -12.73 10.73 -29.05
N LEU A 21 -11.87 11.72 -28.94
CA LEU A 21 -10.67 11.65 -28.09
C LEU A 21 -11.21 11.45 -26.66
N ARG A 22 -11.14 10.21 -26.19
CA ARG A 22 -11.38 9.89 -24.78
C ARG A 22 -10.20 10.52 -24.04
N ALA A 23 -10.47 11.52 -23.21
CA ALA A 23 -9.44 12.10 -22.34
C ALA A 23 -8.77 10.95 -21.58
N GLU A 24 -7.44 10.89 -21.62
CA GLU A 24 -6.71 9.90 -20.84
C GLU A 24 -7.00 10.12 -19.35
N GLU A 25 -7.22 9.01 -18.63
CA GLU A 25 -7.50 9.01 -17.20
C GLU A 25 -6.29 9.59 -16.46
N THR A 26 -6.53 10.50 -15.53
CA THR A 26 -5.47 11.10 -14.71
C THR A 26 -5.03 10.17 -13.58
N ALA A 27 -3.83 10.39 -13.03
CA ALA A 27 -3.37 9.64 -11.86
C ALA A 27 -4.36 9.74 -10.70
N ARG A 28 -4.91 10.93 -10.44
CA ARG A 28 -5.90 11.15 -9.37
C ARG A 28 -7.15 10.32 -9.59
N GLN A 29 -7.70 10.31 -10.79
CA GLN A 29 -8.89 9.50 -11.10
C GLN A 29 -8.65 7.99 -10.90
N ILE A 30 -7.44 7.49 -11.22
CA ILE A 30 -7.07 6.09 -11.01
C ILE A 30 -7.01 5.78 -9.51
N LEU A 31 -6.40 6.65 -8.70
CA LEU A 31 -6.31 6.50 -7.25
C LEU A 31 -7.68 6.58 -6.57
N ASP A 32 -8.54 7.54 -6.99
CA ASP A 32 -9.92 7.68 -6.50
C ASP A 32 -10.75 6.42 -6.80
N ARG A 33 -10.58 5.85 -7.99
CA ARG A 33 -11.24 4.60 -8.38
C ARG A 33 -10.78 3.43 -7.50
N ARG A 34 -9.50 3.37 -7.15
CA ARG A 34 -8.99 2.37 -6.22
C ARG A 34 -9.59 2.55 -4.82
N GLU A 35 -9.59 3.78 -4.28
CA GLU A 35 -10.18 4.08 -2.97
C GLU A 35 -11.66 3.68 -2.95
N ALA A 36 -12.41 4.01 -4.01
CA ALA A 36 -13.81 3.63 -4.14
C ALA A 36 -14.03 2.09 -4.14
N LEU A 37 -13.12 1.30 -4.73
CA LEU A 37 -13.18 -0.17 -4.65
C LEU A 37 -12.94 -0.66 -3.23
N ASP A 38 -11.97 -0.08 -2.52
CA ASP A 38 -11.64 -0.46 -1.15
C ASP A 38 -12.77 -0.09 -0.17
N ASP A 39 -13.56 0.95 -0.46
CA ASP A 39 -14.70 1.38 0.35
C ASP A 39 -16.02 0.66 0.01
N THR A 40 -16.08 -0.03 -1.11
CA THR A 40 -17.30 -0.70 -1.59
C THR A 40 -17.10 -2.21 -1.73
N THR A 41 -16.63 -2.67 -2.87
CA THR A 41 -16.51 -4.09 -3.22
C THR A 41 -15.52 -4.85 -2.35
N ARG A 42 -14.44 -4.16 -1.91
CA ARG A 42 -13.38 -4.71 -1.05
C ARG A 42 -13.49 -4.21 0.39
N LYS A 43 -14.66 -3.80 0.78
CA LYS A 43 -14.90 -3.29 2.12
C LYS A 43 -14.81 -4.42 3.15
N TRP A 44 -14.14 -4.13 4.25
CA TRP A 44 -14.07 -4.97 5.43
C TRP A 44 -13.98 -4.10 6.68
N THR A 45 -14.32 -4.65 7.84
CA THR A 45 -14.31 -3.94 9.12
C THR A 45 -13.07 -4.23 9.95
N ASP A 46 -12.68 -5.49 10.00
CA ASP A 46 -11.47 -5.94 10.69
C ASP A 46 -10.84 -7.13 9.96
N ARG A 47 -9.56 -7.38 10.25
CA ARG A 47 -8.84 -8.56 9.75
C ARG A 47 -7.83 -9.07 10.76
N ARG A 48 -7.53 -10.35 10.67
CA ARG A 48 -6.36 -10.98 11.25
C ARG A 48 -5.55 -11.67 10.17
N GLU A 49 -4.24 -11.74 10.39
CA GLU A 49 -3.33 -12.32 9.40
C GLU A 49 -2.09 -12.86 10.11
N HIS A 50 -1.68 -14.07 9.77
CA HIS A 50 -0.41 -14.63 10.21
C HIS A 50 0.66 -14.32 9.18
N LEU A 51 1.78 -13.74 9.62
CA LEU A 51 2.87 -13.31 8.75
C LEU A 51 4.17 -14.00 9.16
N ARG A 52 4.87 -14.54 8.18
CA ARG A 52 6.26 -14.93 8.30
C ARG A 52 7.13 -13.88 7.65
N MET A 53 8.13 -13.41 8.37
CA MET A 53 9.03 -12.38 7.91
C MET A 53 10.46 -12.89 7.91
N THR A 54 11.12 -12.91 6.75
CA THR A 54 12.52 -13.30 6.59
C THR A 54 13.35 -12.05 6.29
N VAL A 55 14.23 -11.69 7.20
CA VAL A 55 15.14 -10.53 7.06
C VAL A 55 16.51 -11.03 6.67
N ARG A 56 17.01 -10.60 5.50
CA ARG A 56 18.35 -10.89 4.99
C ARG A 56 19.19 -9.64 5.01
N ASP A 57 20.34 -9.68 5.68
CA ASP A 57 21.28 -8.56 5.65
C ASP A 57 22.24 -8.66 4.46
N GLY A 58 22.89 -7.56 4.10
CA GLY A 58 23.83 -7.50 2.96
C GLY A 58 25.11 -8.35 3.15
N ARG A 59 25.27 -9.03 4.29
CA ARG A 59 26.39 -9.94 4.59
C ARG A 59 26.01 -11.40 4.54
N GLY A 60 24.74 -11.68 4.16
CA GLY A 60 24.20 -13.06 4.05
C GLY A 60 23.61 -13.61 5.35
N GLY A 61 23.55 -12.82 6.42
CA GLY A 61 22.81 -13.20 7.63
C GLY A 61 21.32 -13.23 7.38
N GLU A 62 20.63 -14.26 7.90
CA GLU A 62 19.18 -14.44 7.78
C GLU A 62 18.54 -14.62 9.16
N ARG A 63 17.39 -13.97 9.36
CA ARG A 63 16.58 -14.07 10.57
C ARG A 63 15.13 -14.20 10.18
N GLN A 64 14.45 -15.19 10.71
CA GLN A 64 13.02 -15.40 10.51
C GLN A 64 12.24 -14.95 11.74
N ARG A 65 11.02 -14.50 11.53
CA ARG A 65 10.07 -14.07 12.56
C ARG A 65 8.68 -14.51 12.17
N GLU A 66 7.93 -14.94 13.16
CA GLU A 66 6.50 -15.17 13.02
C GLU A 66 5.78 -14.08 13.82
N LEU A 67 4.69 -13.57 13.24
CA LEU A 67 3.91 -12.52 13.87
C LEU A 67 2.43 -12.62 13.49
N MET A 68 1.58 -12.17 14.40
CA MET A 68 0.15 -11.98 14.14
C MET A 68 -0.13 -10.50 13.96
N LEU A 69 -0.80 -10.17 12.87
CA LEU A 69 -1.33 -8.84 12.58
C LEU A 69 -2.83 -8.86 12.80
N TYR A 70 -3.33 -7.84 13.47
CA TYR A 70 -4.74 -7.52 13.56
C TYR A 70 -4.93 -6.07 13.14
N GLU A 71 -5.96 -5.81 12.35
CA GLU A 71 -6.29 -4.46 11.90
C GLU A 71 -7.79 -4.26 11.92
N ARG A 72 -8.22 -3.05 12.24
CA ARG A 72 -9.61 -2.62 12.06
C ARG A 72 -9.69 -1.28 11.34
N ARG A 73 -10.73 -1.12 10.55
CA ARG A 73 -11.09 0.13 9.89
C ARG A 73 -12.17 0.83 10.68
N LEU A 74 -12.03 2.14 10.84
CA LEU A 74 -12.98 3.00 11.51
C LEU A 74 -13.64 3.95 10.51
N PRO A 75 -14.81 4.55 10.86
CA PRO A 75 -15.40 5.60 10.05
C PRO A 75 -14.42 6.74 9.76
N GLY A 76 -14.52 7.34 8.57
CA GLY A 76 -13.60 8.42 8.18
C GLY A 76 -12.27 7.97 7.59
N GLY A 77 -12.07 6.65 7.37
CA GLY A 77 -10.84 6.09 6.77
C GLY A 77 -9.71 5.89 7.77
N GLU A 78 -9.98 6.06 9.07
CA GLU A 78 -9.01 5.74 10.12
C GLU A 78 -8.80 4.23 10.24
N ARG A 79 -7.59 3.84 10.70
CA ARG A 79 -7.21 2.44 10.91
C ARG A 79 -6.48 2.28 12.23
N GLN A 80 -6.65 1.11 12.81
CA GLN A 80 -5.89 0.68 13.97
C GLN A 80 -5.26 -0.68 13.65
N THR A 81 -3.95 -0.76 13.77
CA THR A 81 -3.18 -1.96 13.47
C THR A 81 -2.39 -2.35 14.70
N ILE A 82 -2.51 -3.61 15.14
CA ILE A 82 -1.65 -4.16 16.18
C ILE A 82 -0.94 -5.41 15.67
N VAL A 83 0.34 -5.53 16.01
CA VAL A 83 1.21 -6.65 15.61
C VAL A 83 1.84 -7.25 16.85
N PHE A 84 1.78 -8.57 16.98
CA PHE A 84 2.46 -9.33 18.04
C PHE A 84 3.51 -10.26 17.44
N PHE A 85 4.75 -10.13 17.86
CA PHE A 85 5.83 -11.02 17.47
C PHE A 85 5.79 -12.30 18.32
N GLU A 86 5.75 -13.46 17.65
CA GLU A 86 5.59 -14.77 18.28
C GLU A 86 6.91 -15.55 18.37
N SER A 87 7.79 -15.37 17.42
CA SER A 87 9.11 -15.99 17.36
C SER A 87 10.09 -15.13 16.54
N PRO A 88 11.41 -15.35 16.67
CA PRO A 88 12.10 -16.17 17.66
C PRO A 88 12.13 -15.55 19.07
N ALA A 89 12.81 -16.19 20.02
CA ALA A 89 12.87 -15.75 21.42
C ALA A 89 13.32 -14.30 21.61
N GLU A 90 14.21 -13.79 20.75
CA GLU A 90 14.77 -12.44 20.79
C GLU A 90 13.74 -11.33 20.54
N VAL A 91 12.64 -11.64 19.85
CA VAL A 91 11.59 -10.67 19.55
C VAL A 91 10.23 -11.09 20.12
N LYS A 92 10.13 -12.31 20.65
CA LYS A 92 8.87 -12.83 21.20
C LYS A 92 8.31 -11.93 22.28
N GLY A 93 7.02 -11.59 22.12
CA GLY A 93 6.30 -10.68 23.02
C GLY A 93 6.52 -9.20 22.70
N THR A 94 7.38 -8.84 21.74
CA THR A 94 7.38 -7.50 21.18
C THR A 94 6.03 -7.24 20.54
N ALA A 95 5.44 -6.07 20.78
CA ALA A 95 4.17 -5.68 20.20
C ALA A 95 4.22 -4.25 19.68
N PHE A 96 3.55 -4.01 18.55
CA PHE A 96 3.47 -2.72 17.90
C PHE A 96 2.01 -2.35 17.69
N LEU A 97 1.66 -1.09 17.96
CA LEU A 97 0.32 -0.53 17.74
C LEU A 97 0.44 0.75 16.92
N ALA A 98 -0.40 0.91 15.93
CA ALA A 98 -0.51 2.13 15.14
C ALA A 98 -1.97 2.57 15.00
N TYR A 99 -2.20 3.89 15.15
CA TYR A 99 -3.43 4.56 14.76
C TYR A 99 -3.10 5.44 13.56
N THR A 100 -3.66 5.09 12.41
CA THR A 100 -3.43 5.81 11.15
C THR A 100 -4.62 6.72 10.88
N HIS A 101 -4.33 8.01 10.67
CA HIS A 101 -5.30 9.05 10.42
C HIS A 101 -5.11 9.59 9.00
N LYS A 102 -6.21 9.82 8.27
CA LYS A 102 -6.13 10.36 6.90
C LYS A 102 -5.45 11.74 6.90
N GLY A 103 -4.38 11.89 6.11
CA GLY A 103 -3.66 13.15 5.94
C GLY A 103 -2.85 13.61 7.15
N GLN A 104 -2.66 12.78 8.17
CA GLN A 104 -1.89 13.10 9.37
C GLN A 104 -0.87 12.00 9.68
N PRO A 105 0.23 12.33 10.38
CA PRO A 105 1.16 11.32 10.86
C PRO A 105 0.47 10.34 11.81
N ALA A 106 0.71 9.02 11.61
CA ALA A 106 0.17 8.01 12.52
C ALA A 106 0.72 8.15 13.94
N GLU A 107 -0.08 7.79 14.91
CA GLU A 107 0.36 7.58 16.29
C GLU A 107 0.80 6.13 16.44
N GLN A 108 2.02 5.91 16.93
CA GLN A 108 2.63 4.59 16.96
C GLN A 108 3.26 4.30 18.32
N TRP A 109 3.07 3.08 18.82
CA TRP A 109 3.64 2.60 20.09
C TRP A 109 4.33 1.25 19.89
N LEU A 110 5.43 1.07 20.59
CA LEU A 110 6.19 -0.17 20.63
C LEU A 110 6.33 -0.64 22.07
N TYR A 111 5.95 -1.88 22.34
CA TYR A 111 6.24 -2.58 23.58
C TYR A 111 7.45 -3.49 23.39
N LEU A 112 8.41 -3.38 24.29
CA LEU A 112 9.58 -4.23 24.36
C LEU A 112 9.56 -5.04 25.65
N PRO A 113 9.37 -6.37 25.58
CA PRO A 113 9.19 -7.22 26.78
C PRO A 113 10.43 -7.21 27.70
N GLU A 114 11.65 -7.09 27.15
CA GLU A 114 12.88 -6.97 27.91
C GLU A 114 12.89 -5.75 28.83
N LEU A 115 12.28 -4.64 28.37
CA LEU A 115 12.18 -3.40 29.13
C LEU A 115 10.88 -3.30 29.93
N LYS A 116 9.95 -4.23 29.72
CA LYS A 116 8.59 -4.22 30.28
C LYS A 116 7.94 -2.83 30.15
N ARG A 117 8.10 -2.21 28.98
CA ARG A 117 7.72 -0.82 28.77
C ARG A 117 7.15 -0.61 27.37
N THR A 118 5.99 0.04 27.32
CA THR A 118 5.43 0.65 26.11
C THR A 118 5.99 2.06 25.95
N ARG A 119 6.45 2.38 24.73
CA ARG A 119 6.88 3.72 24.34
C ARG A 119 6.19 4.18 23.07
N GLN A 120 5.82 5.44 23.01
CA GLN A 120 5.38 6.06 21.77
C GLN A 120 6.59 6.32 20.86
N ILE A 121 6.44 6.07 19.56
CA ILE A 121 7.47 6.35 18.57
C ILE A 121 7.48 7.86 18.32
N ALA A 122 8.59 8.50 18.69
CA ALA A 122 8.74 9.93 18.49
C ALA A 122 8.83 10.27 16.98
N PRO A 123 8.41 11.47 16.53
CA PRO A 123 8.48 11.85 15.12
C PRO A 123 9.85 11.63 14.46
N ARG A 124 10.95 11.93 15.18
CA ARG A 124 12.32 11.71 14.72
C ARG A 124 12.69 10.23 14.53
N SER A 125 12.03 9.33 15.25
CA SER A 125 12.30 7.88 15.19
C SER A 125 11.44 7.16 14.14
N ARG A 126 10.53 7.86 13.45
CA ARG A 126 9.67 7.24 12.43
C ARG A 126 10.46 6.76 11.21
N THR A 127 11.64 7.33 10.96
CA THR A 127 12.56 6.92 9.90
C THR A 127 13.53 5.79 10.30
N GLU A 128 13.48 5.36 11.57
CA GLU A 128 14.23 4.20 12.04
C GLU A 128 13.58 2.89 11.52
N SER A 129 14.39 1.84 11.46
CA SER A 129 13.96 0.51 11.02
C SER A 129 12.88 -0.06 11.96
N PHE A 130 11.79 -0.56 11.38
CA PHE A 130 10.78 -1.30 12.10
C PHE A 130 11.33 -2.64 12.56
N VAL A 131 11.65 -2.75 13.85
CA VAL A 131 12.16 -3.97 14.50
C VAL A 131 13.30 -4.63 13.69
N GLY A 132 14.18 -3.83 13.05
CA GLY A 132 15.34 -4.32 12.29
C GLY A 132 15.02 -4.94 10.92
N THR A 133 13.91 -4.60 10.31
CA THR A 133 13.53 -4.92 8.93
C THR A 133 13.98 -3.83 7.96
N ASP A 134 13.74 -4.01 6.65
CA ASP A 134 13.94 -2.98 5.64
C ASP A 134 12.83 -1.92 5.61
N LEU A 135 11.73 -2.15 6.32
CA LEU A 135 10.69 -1.14 6.54
C LEU A 135 11.09 -0.20 7.68
N THR A 136 10.71 1.06 7.56
CA THR A 136 10.70 2.03 8.66
C THR A 136 9.31 2.13 9.26
N TYR A 137 9.18 2.74 10.45
CA TYR A 137 7.86 3.03 11.02
C TYR A 137 7.02 3.92 10.08
N GLN A 138 7.65 4.85 9.37
CA GLN A 138 6.98 5.71 8.39
C GLN A 138 6.51 4.94 7.15
N ASP A 139 7.27 3.95 6.69
CA ASP A 139 6.86 3.15 5.52
C ASP A 139 5.56 2.40 5.77
N LEU A 140 5.36 1.90 7.01
CA LEU A 140 4.13 1.22 7.39
C LEU A 140 2.91 2.12 7.18
N ASP A 141 3.02 3.41 7.53
CA ASP A 141 1.94 4.38 7.34
C ASP A 141 1.74 4.68 5.85
N ILE A 142 2.84 5.03 5.15
CA ILE A 142 2.78 5.42 3.73
C ILE A 142 2.15 4.32 2.88
N ILE A 143 2.58 3.06 3.04
CA ILE A 143 2.06 1.93 2.26
C ILE A 143 0.55 1.74 2.49
N GLN A 144 0.07 2.02 3.69
CA GLN A 144 -1.35 1.87 4.03
C GLN A 144 -2.22 3.03 3.51
N GLU A 145 -1.71 4.27 3.51
CA GLU A 145 -2.53 5.47 3.26
C GLU A 145 -2.31 6.15 1.91
N MET A 146 -1.17 5.94 1.23
CA MET A 146 -0.80 6.74 0.05
C MET A 146 -1.81 6.69 -1.10
N ALA A 147 -2.62 5.64 -1.21
CA ALA A 147 -3.67 5.56 -2.23
C ALA A 147 -4.85 6.49 -1.94
N ALA A 148 -5.06 6.83 -0.67
CA ALA A 148 -6.08 7.76 -0.19
C ALA A 148 -5.55 9.19 0.01
N TRP A 149 -4.28 9.45 -0.34
CA TRP A 149 -3.71 10.79 -0.26
C TRP A 149 -4.43 11.76 -1.20
N SER A 150 -4.76 12.94 -0.70
CA SER A 150 -5.29 14.05 -1.46
C SER A 150 -4.20 14.81 -2.22
N ASP A 151 -4.57 15.80 -3.01
CA ASP A 151 -3.61 16.68 -3.68
C ASP A 151 -2.83 17.57 -2.68
N ASP A 152 -3.36 17.77 -1.47
CA ASP A 152 -2.65 18.45 -0.38
C ASP A 152 -1.57 17.55 0.24
N ASP A 153 -1.76 16.22 0.22
CA ASP A 153 -0.79 15.26 0.74
C ASP A 153 0.32 14.98 -0.27
N ALA A 154 -0.04 14.81 -1.56
CA ALA A 154 0.93 14.58 -2.64
C ALA A 154 0.39 14.99 -4.00
N ARG A 155 1.23 15.61 -4.81
CA ARG A 155 0.93 15.77 -6.25
C ARG A 155 1.09 14.44 -6.96
N SER A 156 0.03 14.02 -7.64
CA SER A 156 0.03 12.78 -8.43
C SER A 156 0.19 13.06 -9.93
N SER A 157 0.94 12.24 -10.65
CA SER A 157 1.04 12.29 -12.10
C SER A 157 1.15 10.91 -12.72
N LEU A 158 0.40 10.67 -13.79
CA LEU A 158 0.51 9.44 -14.58
C LEU A 158 1.73 9.54 -15.49
N ARG A 159 2.69 8.63 -15.32
CA ARG A 159 3.94 8.56 -16.09
C ARG A 159 3.83 7.68 -17.32
N GLY A 160 2.79 6.87 -17.40
CA GLY A 160 2.54 5.95 -18.50
C GLY A 160 2.08 4.59 -18.01
N GLN A 161 2.41 3.57 -18.78
CA GLN A 161 2.06 2.18 -18.52
C GLN A 161 3.28 1.31 -18.71
N GLU A 162 3.46 0.32 -17.83
CA GLU A 162 4.52 -0.68 -17.91
C GLU A 162 3.94 -2.06 -17.59
N THR A 163 4.71 -3.10 -17.86
CA THR A 163 4.37 -4.47 -17.46
C THR A 163 5.28 -4.90 -16.33
N VAL A 164 4.71 -5.27 -15.19
CA VAL A 164 5.41 -5.82 -14.02
C VAL A 164 4.99 -7.27 -13.85
N ASP A 165 5.94 -8.20 -13.93
CA ASP A 165 5.71 -9.65 -13.80
C ASP A 165 4.55 -10.17 -14.69
N GLY A 166 4.48 -9.66 -15.94
CA GLY A 166 3.45 -10.04 -16.91
C GLY A 166 2.12 -9.30 -16.74
N VAL A 167 1.95 -8.45 -15.72
CA VAL A 167 0.72 -7.69 -15.46
C VAL A 167 0.85 -6.27 -16.00
N PRO A 168 -0.05 -5.80 -16.90
CA PRO A 168 -0.11 -4.42 -17.32
C PRO A 168 -0.43 -3.49 -16.14
N THR A 169 0.34 -2.43 -15.96
CA THR A 169 0.22 -1.50 -14.84
C THR A 169 0.14 -0.05 -15.30
N TYR A 170 -0.53 0.78 -14.51
CA TYR A 170 -0.35 2.23 -14.52
C TYR A 170 0.89 2.58 -13.71
N VAL A 171 1.72 3.50 -14.21
CA VAL A 171 2.87 4.05 -13.48
C VAL A 171 2.50 5.42 -12.96
N ILE A 172 2.32 5.53 -11.65
CA ILE A 172 1.90 6.77 -10.98
C ILE A 172 3.06 7.28 -10.14
N GLU A 173 3.44 8.54 -10.35
CA GLU A 173 4.41 9.23 -9.51
C GLU A 173 3.65 10.11 -8.51
N LEU A 174 4.05 10.01 -7.25
CA LEU A 174 3.58 10.81 -6.12
C LEU A 174 4.74 11.65 -5.62
N VAL A 175 4.55 12.97 -5.56
CA VAL A 175 5.50 13.91 -4.96
C VAL A 175 4.88 14.44 -3.67
N PRO A 176 5.30 13.92 -2.50
CA PRO A 176 4.75 14.33 -1.21
C PRO A 176 4.82 15.85 -1.00
N GLN A 177 3.76 16.43 -0.47
CA GLN A 177 3.68 17.84 -0.07
C GLN A 177 3.78 17.97 1.46
N ARG A 178 3.58 16.90 2.18
CA ARG A 178 3.66 16.84 3.64
C ARG A 178 5.11 16.92 4.12
N PRO A 179 5.45 17.82 5.05
CA PRO A 179 6.82 18.01 5.52
C PRO A 179 7.35 16.86 6.39
N ASP A 180 6.45 16.02 6.93
CA ASP A 180 6.80 14.85 7.75
C ASP A 180 7.26 13.65 6.91
N ILE A 181 7.01 13.63 5.60
CA ILE A 181 7.41 12.55 4.71
C ILE A 181 8.86 12.73 4.27
N GLN A 182 9.71 11.74 4.58
CA GLN A 182 11.14 11.78 4.26
C GLN A 182 11.46 11.62 2.75
N TYR A 183 10.54 11.02 1.99
CA TYR A 183 10.76 10.74 0.59
C TYR A 183 10.44 11.95 -0.29
N LYS A 184 11.27 12.18 -1.32
CA LYS A 184 11.04 13.24 -2.31
C LYS A 184 10.07 12.82 -3.39
N LYS A 185 9.98 11.51 -3.62
CA LYS A 185 9.15 10.92 -4.66
C LYS A 185 8.84 9.47 -4.32
N ILE A 186 7.65 9.03 -4.66
CA ILE A 186 7.23 7.63 -4.64
C ILE A 186 6.68 7.29 -6.02
N VAL A 187 7.10 6.17 -6.59
CA VAL A 187 6.53 5.65 -7.84
C VAL A 187 5.78 4.36 -7.53
N LEU A 188 4.57 4.29 -8.03
CA LEU A 188 3.63 3.21 -7.78
C LEU A 188 3.20 2.58 -9.11
N TRP A 189 3.36 1.25 -9.23
CA TRP A 189 2.83 0.44 -10.33
C TRP A 189 1.56 -0.25 -9.86
N LEU A 190 0.40 0.21 -10.38
CA LEU A 190 -0.91 -0.37 -10.10
C LEU A 190 -1.38 -1.23 -11.25
N GLY A 191 -1.81 -2.46 -11.00
CA GLY A 191 -2.46 -3.31 -11.99
C GLY A 191 -3.65 -2.58 -12.63
N ARG A 192 -3.78 -2.66 -13.97
CA ARG A 192 -4.82 -1.91 -14.68
C ARG A 192 -6.22 -2.44 -14.42
N ASP A 193 -6.34 -3.75 -14.25
CA ASP A 193 -7.64 -4.42 -14.11
C ASP A 193 -8.11 -4.47 -12.66
N ASP A 194 -7.18 -4.67 -11.72
CA ASP A 194 -7.50 -4.88 -10.31
C ASP A 194 -7.07 -3.72 -9.39
N LEU A 195 -6.34 -2.73 -9.88
CA LEU A 195 -5.80 -1.60 -9.12
C LEU A 195 -5.01 -2.01 -7.86
N MET A 196 -4.44 -3.22 -7.86
CA MET A 196 -3.55 -3.68 -6.79
C MET A 196 -2.11 -3.26 -7.07
N PRO A 197 -1.36 -2.83 -6.05
CA PRO A 197 0.06 -2.55 -6.20
C PRO A 197 0.82 -3.79 -6.65
N ARG A 198 1.76 -3.61 -7.57
CA ARG A 198 2.74 -4.63 -7.96
C ARG A 198 4.13 -4.23 -7.50
N ARG A 199 4.42 -2.93 -7.58
CA ARG A 199 5.70 -2.38 -7.17
C ARG A 199 5.52 -0.97 -6.63
N LEU A 200 6.35 -0.63 -5.64
CA LEU A 200 6.57 0.73 -5.17
C LEU A 200 8.06 0.99 -5.12
N GLU A 201 8.45 2.19 -5.50
CA GLU A 201 9.82 2.66 -5.35
C GLU A 201 9.84 4.00 -4.63
N PHE A 202 10.68 4.10 -3.61
CA PHE A 202 10.84 5.29 -2.78
C PHE A 202 12.16 5.96 -3.10
N TYR A 203 12.13 7.27 -3.31
CA TYR A 203 13.29 8.05 -3.71
C TYR A 203 13.59 9.14 -2.68
N GLY A 204 14.89 9.28 -2.35
CA GLY A 204 15.45 10.43 -1.65
C GLY A 204 15.90 11.50 -2.64
N ASP A 205 17.06 12.11 -2.36
CA ASP A 205 17.65 13.14 -3.23
C ASP A 205 18.39 12.54 -4.46
N ALA A 206 18.71 11.25 -4.42
CA ALA A 206 19.37 10.54 -5.51
C ALA A 206 18.36 10.09 -6.58
N SER A 207 18.88 9.81 -7.79
CA SER A 207 18.09 9.29 -8.93
C SER A 207 17.66 7.82 -8.74
N GLU A 208 18.44 7.05 -7.97
CA GLU A 208 18.16 5.66 -7.67
C GLU A 208 17.20 5.53 -6.49
N PRO A 209 16.31 4.52 -6.49
CA PRO A 209 15.43 4.29 -5.38
C PRO A 209 16.20 3.84 -4.14
N VAL A 210 15.87 4.46 -3.01
CA VAL A 210 16.43 4.09 -1.70
C VAL A 210 15.76 2.83 -1.14
N LYS A 211 14.55 2.51 -1.64
CA LYS A 211 13.77 1.34 -1.26
C LYS A 211 12.86 0.88 -2.39
N ARG A 212 12.69 -0.42 -2.53
CA ARG A 212 11.70 -1.06 -3.41
C ARG A 212 10.81 -1.97 -2.60
N VAL A 213 9.52 -1.96 -2.91
CA VAL A 213 8.54 -2.92 -2.41
C VAL A 213 7.91 -3.60 -3.62
N GLN A 214 7.90 -4.93 -3.63
CA GLN A 214 7.27 -5.72 -4.68
C GLN A 214 6.23 -6.63 -4.05
N GLN A 215 5.04 -6.69 -4.65
CA GLN A 215 3.95 -7.56 -4.22
C GLN A 215 3.68 -8.60 -5.31
N ALA A 216 3.61 -9.85 -4.89
CA ALA A 216 3.37 -10.99 -5.77
C ALA A 216 2.39 -11.98 -5.13
N ASP A 217 2.03 -13.02 -5.89
CA ASP A 217 1.12 -14.07 -5.43
C ASP A 217 -0.18 -13.49 -4.84
N LEU A 218 -0.86 -12.67 -5.65
CA LEU A 218 -2.16 -12.12 -5.27
C LEU A 218 -3.23 -13.21 -5.35
N HIS A 219 -4.01 -13.36 -4.29
CA HIS A 219 -5.18 -14.24 -4.26
C HIS A 219 -6.32 -13.56 -3.54
N ASP A 220 -7.53 -14.02 -3.81
CA ASP A 220 -8.74 -13.43 -3.22
C ASP A 220 -9.16 -14.19 -1.95
N VAL A 221 -9.46 -13.43 -0.89
CA VAL A 221 -10.18 -13.89 0.29
C VAL A 221 -11.56 -13.25 0.23
N GLY A 222 -12.55 -13.98 -0.28
CA GLY A 222 -13.82 -13.39 -0.69
C GLY A 222 -13.65 -12.43 -1.87
N ALA A 223 -14.01 -11.17 -1.69
CA ALA A 223 -13.82 -10.11 -2.70
C ALA A 223 -12.53 -9.28 -2.47
N ILE A 224 -11.72 -9.64 -1.49
CA ILE A 224 -10.56 -8.86 -1.05
C ILE A 224 -9.28 -9.51 -1.59
N PRO A 225 -8.55 -8.86 -2.52
CA PRO A 225 -7.27 -9.38 -2.98
C PRO A 225 -6.18 -9.17 -1.91
N VAL A 226 -5.42 -10.22 -1.66
CA VAL A 226 -4.32 -10.27 -0.67
C VAL A 226 -3.04 -10.66 -1.38
N ALA A 227 -1.97 -9.92 -1.15
CA ALA A 227 -0.63 -10.32 -1.58
C ALA A 227 -0.05 -11.31 -0.57
N ARG A 228 0.21 -12.55 -0.99
CA ARG A 228 0.85 -13.55 -0.14
C ARG A 228 2.35 -13.38 -0.01
N HIS A 229 2.96 -12.69 -0.95
CA HIS A 229 4.39 -12.46 -0.98
C HIS A 229 4.67 -10.97 -1.18
N VAL A 230 5.36 -10.39 -0.21
CA VAL A 230 5.83 -8.99 -0.27
C VAL A 230 7.33 -8.97 -0.03
N GLU A 231 8.06 -8.36 -0.93
CA GLU A 231 9.50 -8.20 -0.85
C GLU A 231 9.86 -6.73 -0.68
N VAL A 232 10.69 -6.42 0.30
CA VAL A 232 11.18 -5.06 0.56
C VAL A 232 12.69 -5.07 0.48
N GLU A 233 13.26 -4.28 -0.43
CA GLU A 233 14.70 -4.14 -0.62
C GLU A 233 15.18 -2.75 -0.21
N THR A 234 16.37 -2.71 0.40
CA THR A 234 17.17 -1.50 0.59
C THR A 234 18.45 -1.64 -0.23
N PRO A 235 18.47 -1.18 -1.52
CA PRO A 235 19.56 -1.46 -2.44
C PRO A 235 20.94 -1.02 -1.91
N ALA A 236 21.03 0.16 -1.30
CA ALA A 236 22.28 0.68 -0.76
C ALA A 236 22.86 -0.17 0.39
N LYS A 237 22.04 -0.96 1.08
CA LYS A 237 22.48 -1.87 2.16
C LYS A 237 22.67 -3.31 1.65
N GLY A 238 22.17 -3.63 0.45
CA GLY A 238 22.08 -5.00 -0.04
C GLY A 238 21.21 -5.89 0.86
N SER A 239 20.29 -5.31 1.61
CA SER A 239 19.40 -6.02 2.53
C SER A 239 18.01 -6.18 1.95
N LYS A 240 17.30 -7.22 2.42
CA LYS A 240 15.97 -7.59 1.96
C LYS A 240 15.13 -8.15 3.09
N THR A 241 13.88 -7.74 3.14
CA THR A 241 12.85 -8.34 3.99
C THR A 241 11.78 -8.95 3.10
N VAL A 242 11.54 -10.25 3.28
CA VAL A 242 10.44 -10.99 2.62
C VAL A 242 9.35 -11.22 3.65
N ILE A 243 8.11 -10.88 3.31
CA ILE A 243 6.93 -11.09 4.13
C ILE A 243 6.01 -12.05 3.39
N GLU A 244 5.73 -13.19 4.02
CA GLU A 244 4.81 -14.20 3.52
C GLU A 244 3.56 -14.18 4.40
N SER A 245 2.41 -14.02 3.74
CA SER A 245 1.09 -13.98 4.39
C SER A 245 0.43 -15.35 4.32
N SER A 246 -0.14 -15.76 5.45
CA SER A 246 -0.99 -16.95 5.54
C SER A 246 -2.19 -16.66 6.45
N ASP A 247 -3.26 -17.45 6.29
CA ASP A 247 -4.44 -17.42 7.15
C ASP A 247 -5.08 -16.04 7.31
N ALA A 248 -5.07 -15.22 6.24
CA ALA A 248 -5.79 -13.95 6.23
C ALA A 248 -7.29 -14.19 6.37
N ALA A 249 -7.92 -13.57 7.38
CA ALA A 249 -9.34 -13.67 7.63
C ALA A 249 -9.91 -12.28 7.95
N TYR A 250 -11.06 -11.96 7.34
CA TYR A 250 -11.72 -10.66 7.43
C TYR A 250 -13.04 -10.78 8.19
N ASP A 251 -13.51 -9.66 8.74
CA ASP A 251 -14.81 -9.52 9.43
C ASP A 251 -15.01 -10.51 10.57
N GLN A 252 -13.97 -10.65 11.39
CA GLN A 252 -13.90 -11.58 12.52
C GLN A 252 -14.54 -11.05 13.80
N GLN A 253 -15.06 -9.81 13.81
CA GLN A 253 -15.65 -9.12 14.97
C GLN A 253 -14.64 -9.01 16.11
N LEU A 254 -13.43 -8.54 15.80
CA LEU A 254 -12.34 -8.39 16.77
C LEU A 254 -12.73 -7.42 17.89
N ASP A 255 -12.38 -7.78 19.13
CA ASP A 255 -12.64 -6.95 20.30
C ASP A 255 -11.87 -5.62 20.18
N GLU A 256 -12.56 -4.49 20.40
CA GLU A 256 -11.95 -3.16 20.41
C GLU A 256 -10.85 -3.02 21.45
N ALA A 257 -10.95 -3.74 22.58
CA ALA A 257 -9.94 -3.76 23.62
C ALA A 257 -8.56 -4.28 23.13
N LEU A 258 -8.55 -5.02 22.00
CA LEU A 258 -7.31 -5.47 21.34
C LEU A 258 -6.48 -4.29 20.82
N PHE A 259 -7.12 -3.22 20.40
CA PHE A 259 -6.48 -2.06 19.76
C PHE A 259 -6.16 -0.92 20.73
N ARG A 260 -6.08 -1.20 22.01
CA ARG A 260 -5.69 -0.22 23.04
C ARG A 260 -4.22 -0.37 23.41
N THR A 261 -3.62 0.69 23.89
CA THR A 261 -2.19 0.69 24.27
C THR A 261 -1.87 -0.32 25.40
N ASP A 262 -2.83 -0.61 26.29
CA ASP A 262 -2.66 -1.62 27.34
C ASP A 262 -2.68 -3.07 26.79
N ALA A 263 -3.23 -3.29 25.61
CA ALA A 263 -3.16 -4.59 24.94
C ALA A 263 -1.72 -4.99 24.55
N LEU A 264 -0.85 -4.01 24.29
CA LEU A 264 0.57 -4.26 23.98
C LEU A 264 1.26 -5.05 25.09
N GLU A 265 0.91 -4.76 26.35
CA GLU A 265 1.52 -5.40 27.53
C GLU A 265 0.82 -6.71 27.93
N ARG A 266 -0.48 -6.82 27.64
CA ARG A 266 -1.23 -8.07 27.88
C ARG A 266 -0.80 -9.20 26.93
N GLY A 267 -0.28 -8.84 25.75
CA GLY A 267 0.07 -9.80 24.72
C GLY A 267 -1.14 -10.21 23.86
N LYS A 268 -0.89 -11.17 22.97
CA LYS A 268 -1.89 -11.74 22.05
C LYS A 268 -3.07 -12.34 22.80
N PRO A 269 -4.32 -12.16 22.32
CA PRO A 269 -5.51 -12.82 22.84
C PRO A 269 -5.47 -14.34 22.69
#